data_c88f9fbf926d74725e4aa0490a94ec33
#
_entry.id   c88f9fbf926d74725e4aa0490a94ec33
#
_cell.length_a   1.000
_cell.length_b   1.000
_cell.length_c   1.000
_cell.angle_alpha   90.00
_cell.angle_beta   90.00
_cell.angle_gamma   90.00
#
_symmetry.space_group_name_H-M   'P 1'
#
loop_
_entity.id
_entity.type
_entity.pdbx_description
1 polymer ?
#
loop_
_entity_poly.entity_id
_entity_poly.type
_entity_poly.pdbx_seq_one_letter_code
_entity_poly.pdbx_strand_id
1 'polypeptide(L)'
;RDRKDAGEKFEYNNVNSMLLGDILFQATGKKADLLFEERILEPLDIDDYKLWKDEKGNVMTYCCVDMSARDYSKLGLLFARDGKWNDEQIVSKEFVDETFQVVWETPSRFTDYKRYYSLHWWVSKYDEESKIFNTSGKFGQYTFVDRENDVVVTRISKYSEQDNGSTQKWGIMKYLRWAGIDNAIAIGRMLIASGTIESGSDVITPFTEEEGESYEFYLKYPEIIDSIADLSRT
;
A
#
# COMPACT_ATOMS: atom_id res chain seq x y z
N ARG A 1 18.13 15.77 12.03
CA ARG A 1 16.70 15.39 12.10
C ARG A 1 16.26 15.57 13.52
N ASP A 2 15.27 16.40 13.77
CA ASP A 2 14.63 16.52 15.05
C ASP A 2 14.03 15.16 15.40
N ARG A 3 14.53 14.55 16.48
CA ARG A 3 13.91 13.32 17.00
C ARG A 3 12.54 13.70 17.55
N LYS A 4 11.52 13.04 17.03
CA LYS A 4 10.17 13.07 17.60
C LYS A 4 9.99 11.81 18.43
N ASP A 5 9.23 11.91 19.48
CA ASP A 5 8.86 10.74 20.27
C ASP A 5 7.89 9.84 19.49
N ALA A 6 7.86 8.56 19.83
CA ALA A 6 6.96 7.63 19.21
C ALA A 6 5.50 8.08 19.43
N GLY A 7 4.70 8.09 18.36
CA GLY A 7 3.30 8.51 18.40
C GLY A 7 3.06 10.03 18.23
N GLU A 8 4.12 10.88 18.13
CA GLU A 8 3.93 12.32 17.92
C GLU A 8 3.66 12.72 16.48
N LYS A 9 4.15 11.94 15.51
CA LYS A 9 4.04 12.26 14.09
C LYS A 9 4.01 11.00 13.23
N PHE A 10 3.08 10.97 12.29
CA PHE A 10 3.08 9.97 11.23
C PHE A 10 4.15 10.27 10.18
N GLU A 11 4.95 9.26 9.85
CA GLU A 11 5.88 9.28 8.73
C GLU A 11 5.88 7.89 8.06
N TYR A 12 5.33 7.81 6.84
CA TYR A 12 5.35 6.58 6.05
C TYR A 12 6.78 6.20 5.69
N ASN A 13 7.24 5.04 6.19
CA ASN A 13 8.61 4.62 6.01
C ASN A 13 8.72 3.10 5.86
N ASN A 14 9.23 2.65 4.71
CA ASN A 14 9.44 1.23 4.41
C ASN A 14 10.40 0.53 5.37
N VAL A 15 11.36 1.27 5.94
CA VAL A 15 12.32 0.70 6.91
C VAL A 15 11.60 0.19 8.16
N ASN A 16 10.58 0.91 8.63
CA ASN A 16 9.80 0.48 9.80
C ASN A 16 9.10 -0.85 9.53
N SER A 17 8.49 -1.00 8.35
CA SER A 17 7.85 -2.26 7.96
C SER A 17 8.88 -3.39 7.78
N MET A 18 10.08 -3.08 7.27
CA MET A 18 11.14 -4.09 7.13
C MET A 18 11.64 -4.58 8.49
N LEU A 19 11.72 -3.72 9.50
CA LEU A 19 12.08 -4.11 10.87
C LEU A 19 11.07 -5.06 11.52
N LEU A 20 9.80 -5.03 11.11
CA LEU A 20 8.81 -5.99 11.61
C LEU A 20 9.17 -7.44 11.25
N GLY A 21 9.83 -7.67 10.11
CA GLY A 21 10.35 -8.98 9.74
C GLY A 21 11.38 -9.50 10.74
N ASP A 22 12.30 -8.65 11.19
CA ASP A 22 13.31 -8.98 12.19
C ASP A 22 12.65 -9.21 13.57
N ILE A 23 11.68 -8.39 13.95
CA ILE A 23 10.93 -8.54 15.20
C ILE A 23 10.18 -9.87 15.22
N LEU A 24 9.51 -10.23 14.13
CA LEU A 24 8.85 -11.53 14.00
C LEU A 24 9.81 -12.69 14.16
N PHE A 25 10.98 -12.61 13.52
CA PHE A 25 12.01 -13.63 13.64
C PHE A 25 12.52 -13.77 15.09
N GLN A 26 12.81 -12.67 15.77
CA GLN A 26 13.25 -12.68 17.17
C GLN A 26 12.19 -13.24 18.11
N ALA A 27 10.91 -12.94 17.85
CA ALA A 27 9.82 -13.38 18.70
C ALA A 27 9.43 -14.85 18.49
N THR A 28 9.59 -15.40 17.27
CA THR A 28 9.04 -16.69 16.88
C THR A 28 10.09 -17.72 16.45
N GLY A 29 11.30 -17.30 16.14
CA GLY A 29 12.33 -18.12 15.51
C GLY A 29 12.05 -18.46 14.03
N LYS A 30 10.95 -17.98 13.46
CA LYS A 30 10.57 -18.22 12.06
C LYS A 30 10.69 -16.95 11.21
N LYS A 31 11.11 -17.10 9.97
CA LYS A 31 11.13 -15.99 9.01
C LYS A 31 9.71 -15.54 8.65
N ALA A 32 9.58 -14.26 8.29
CA ALA A 32 8.28 -13.66 8.00
C ALA A 32 7.55 -14.30 6.81
N ASP A 33 8.28 -14.78 5.78
CA ASP A 33 7.70 -15.53 4.66
C ASP A 33 7.04 -16.82 5.13
N LEU A 34 7.72 -17.62 5.94
CA LEU A 34 7.16 -18.86 6.47
C LEU A 34 5.95 -18.64 7.38
N LEU A 35 5.98 -17.57 8.18
CA LEU A 35 4.82 -17.20 9.02
C LEU A 35 3.63 -16.76 8.18
N PHE A 36 3.88 -16.03 7.10
CA PHE A 36 2.83 -15.58 6.20
C PHE A 36 2.20 -16.73 5.43
N GLU A 37 3.02 -17.65 4.94
CA GLU A 37 2.58 -18.90 4.30
C GLU A 37 1.71 -19.71 5.25
N GLU A 38 2.22 -20.11 6.39
CA GLU A 38 1.52 -21.00 7.34
C GLU A 38 0.25 -20.39 7.95
N ARG A 39 0.26 -19.06 8.22
CA ARG A 39 -0.82 -18.45 9.01
C ARG A 39 -1.84 -17.72 8.18
N ILE A 40 -1.50 -17.37 6.95
CA ILE A 40 -2.38 -16.57 6.10
C ILE A 40 -2.65 -17.26 4.77
N LEU A 41 -1.60 -17.59 4.00
CA LEU A 41 -1.80 -18.05 2.62
C LEU A 41 -2.42 -19.45 2.58
N GLU A 42 -1.89 -20.40 3.35
CA GLU A 42 -2.43 -21.75 3.43
C GLU A 42 -3.88 -21.80 3.93
N PRO A 43 -4.27 -21.12 5.04
CA PRO A 43 -5.65 -21.10 5.48
C PRO A 43 -6.63 -20.46 4.47
N LEU A 44 -6.16 -19.56 3.62
CA LEU A 44 -6.94 -18.90 2.58
C LEU A 44 -6.94 -19.64 1.24
N ASP A 45 -6.33 -20.81 1.15
CA ASP A 45 -6.14 -21.56 -0.10
C ASP A 45 -5.50 -20.69 -1.20
N ILE A 46 -4.39 -20.03 -0.85
CA ILE A 46 -3.60 -19.20 -1.78
C ILE A 46 -2.28 -19.93 -2.04
N ASP A 47 -2.12 -20.49 -3.21
CA ASP A 47 -0.98 -21.32 -3.62
C ASP A 47 -0.17 -20.75 -4.79
N ASP A 48 -0.76 -19.84 -5.58
CA ASP A 48 -0.11 -19.17 -6.70
C ASP A 48 0.28 -17.74 -6.32
N TYR A 49 1.45 -17.59 -5.73
CA TYR A 49 2.00 -16.31 -5.30
C TYR A 49 3.52 -16.27 -5.43
N LYS A 50 4.08 -15.05 -5.44
CA LYS A 50 5.52 -14.81 -5.38
C LYS A 50 5.82 -13.72 -4.36
N LEU A 51 6.63 -14.05 -3.37
CA LEU A 51 7.18 -13.08 -2.42
C LEU A 51 8.53 -12.56 -2.93
N TRP A 52 8.67 -11.25 -3.05
CA TRP A 52 9.93 -10.68 -3.44
C TRP A 52 10.91 -10.67 -2.26
N LYS A 53 12.17 -10.98 -2.56
CA LYS A 53 13.23 -11.09 -1.57
C LYS A 53 14.40 -10.16 -1.93
N ASP A 54 15.10 -9.71 -0.90
CA ASP A 54 16.34 -8.95 -1.05
C ASP A 54 17.49 -9.88 -1.54
N GLU A 55 18.67 -9.28 -1.80
CA GLU A 55 19.87 -10.02 -2.23
C GLU A 55 20.33 -11.10 -1.23
N LYS A 56 19.91 -11.01 0.03
CA LYS A 56 20.21 -11.96 1.10
C LYS A 56 19.14 -13.02 1.29
N GLY A 57 18.08 -12.99 0.47
CA GLY A 57 16.95 -13.92 0.54
C GLY A 57 15.95 -13.63 1.66
N ASN A 58 15.95 -12.41 2.22
CA ASN A 58 14.91 -11.99 3.16
C ASN A 58 13.73 -11.42 2.40
N VAL A 59 12.52 -11.81 2.80
CA VAL A 59 11.30 -11.25 2.22
C VAL A 59 11.18 -9.76 2.51
N MET A 60 10.72 -9.01 1.51
CA MET A 60 10.47 -7.58 1.66
C MET A 60 9.13 -7.34 2.36
N THR A 61 9.13 -7.23 3.68
CA THR A 61 7.92 -7.10 4.50
C THR A 61 7.17 -5.77 4.32
N TYR A 62 7.73 -4.83 3.57
CA TYR A 62 7.08 -3.55 3.26
C TYR A 62 6.34 -3.55 1.93
N CYS A 63 6.51 -4.58 1.10
CA CYS A 63 5.87 -4.67 -0.22
C CYS A 63 5.95 -6.06 -0.82
N CYS A 64 5.41 -6.14 -1.99
CA CYS A 64 5.89 -6.93 -3.13
C CYS A 64 5.52 -8.40 -3.00
N VAL A 65 4.23 -8.63 -2.96
CA VAL A 65 3.61 -9.93 -3.14
C VAL A 65 2.90 -9.92 -4.50
N ASP A 66 3.31 -10.81 -5.39
CA ASP A 66 2.60 -11.04 -6.65
C ASP A 66 1.59 -12.15 -6.43
N MET A 67 0.32 -11.88 -6.66
CA MET A 67 -0.77 -12.85 -6.65
C MET A 67 -1.95 -12.32 -7.45
N SER A 68 -2.95 -13.16 -7.70
CA SER A 68 -4.14 -12.78 -8.46
C SER A 68 -5.00 -11.73 -7.73
N ALA A 69 -5.81 -10.97 -8.48
CA ALA A 69 -6.79 -10.06 -7.88
C ALA A 69 -7.78 -10.81 -6.95
N ARG A 70 -8.12 -12.05 -7.31
CA ARG A 70 -9.00 -12.91 -6.51
C ARG A 70 -8.37 -13.24 -5.15
N ASP A 71 -7.08 -13.53 -5.12
CA ASP A 71 -6.39 -13.87 -3.88
C ASP A 71 -6.19 -12.64 -3.00
N TYR A 72 -5.90 -11.48 -3.59
CA TYR A 72 -5.93 -10.22 -2.84
C TYR A 72 -7.33 -9.93 -2.26
N SER A 73 -8.41 -10.29 -2.98
CA SER A 73 -9.76 -10.14 -2.45
C SER A 73 -10.03 -11.05 -1.25
N LYS A 74 -9.43 -12.24 -1.18
CA LYS A 74 -9.53 -13.12 0.01
C LYS A 74 -8.94 -12.43 1.24
N LEU A 75 -7.79 -11.75 1.11
CA LEU A 75 -7.22 -10.96 2.19
C LEU A 75 -8.14 -9.80 2.62
N GLY A 76 -8.75 -9.11 1.65
CA GLY A 76 -9.75 -8.07 1.94
C GLY A 76 -10.97 -8.63 2.68
N LEU A 77 -11.51 -9.76 2.22
CA LEU A 77 -12.64 -10.45 2.85
C LEU A 77 -12.31 -10.94 4.26
N LEU A 78 -11.10 -11.42 4.49
CA LEU A 78 -10.64 -11.80 5.83
C LEU A 78 -10.81 -10.64 6.82
N PHE A 79 -10.40 -9.44 6.43
CA PHE A 79 -10.55 -8.25 7.27
C PHE A 79 -12.01 -7.74 7.32
N ALA A 80 -12.76 -7.81 6.22
CA ALA A 80 -14.18 -7.46 6.22
C ALA A 80 -14.99 -8.35 7.18
N ARG A 81 -14.58 -9.59 7.38
CA ARG A 81 -15.26 -10.62 8.16
C ARG A 81 -14.62 -10.90 9.51
N ASP A 82 -14.20 -9.88 10.20
CA ASP A 82 -13.65 -9.95 11.56
C ASP A 82 -12.46 -10.91 11.72
N GLY A 83 -11.66 -11.08 10.67
CA GLY A 83 -10.52 -11.98 10.65
C GLY A 83 -10.87 -13.46 10.53
N LYS A 84 -12.09 -13.78 10.10
CA LYS A 84 -12.57 -15.16 9.90
C LYS A 84 -12.52 -15.59 8.45
N TRP A 85 -12.16 -16.84 8.24
CA TRP A 85 -12.24 -17.53 6.96
C TRP A 85 -12.77 -18.96 7.16
N ASN A 86 -13.85 -19.34 6.45
CA ASN A 86 -14.52 -20.62 6.59
C ASN A 86 -14.78 -20.99 8.07
N ASP A 87 -15.34 -20.04 8.85
CA ASP A 87 -15.63 -20.17 10.28
C ASP A 87 -14.40 -20.32 11.21
N GLU A 88 -13.18 -20.30 10.68
CA GLU A 88 -11.94 -20.30 11.45
C GLU A 88 -11.44 -18.87 11.68
N GLN A 89 -10.98 -18.58 12.91
CA GLN A 89 -10.38 -17.29 13.25
C GLN A 89 -8.90 -17.29 12.84
N ILE A 90 -8.58 -16.63 11.73
CA ILE A 90 -7.21 -16.54 11.19
C ILE A 90 -6.46 -15.33 11.77
N VAL A 91 -7.14 -14.19 11.83
CA VAL A 91 -6.63 -12.95 12.46
C VAL A 91 -7.57 -12.60 13.61
N SER A 92 -7.04 -12.27 14.78
CA SER A 92 -7.91 -11.96 15.92
C SER A 92 -8.86 -10.80 15.62
N LYS A 93 -10.10 -10.91 16.09
CA LYS A 93 -11.10 -9.86 15.91
C LYS A 93 -10.64 -8.53 16.51
N GLU A 94 -9.98 -8.58 17.65
CA GLU A 94 -9.47 -7.41 18.36
C GLU A 94 -8.46 -6.66 17.48
N PHE A 95 -7.56 -7.36 16.79
CA PHE A 95 -6.60 -6.72 15.87
C PHE A 95 -7.32 -6.12 14.64
N VAL A 96 -8.33 -6.81 14.11
CA VAL A 96 -9.15 -6.27 13.02
C VAL A 96 -9.90 -5.01 13.47
N ASP A 97 -10.50 -5.03 14.66
CA ASP A 97 -11.21 -3.88 15.22
C ASP A 97 -10.26 -2.69 15.41
N GLU A 98 -9.05 -2.92 15.90
CA GLU A 98 -8.02 -1.89 16.03
C GLU A 98 -7.56 -1.35 14.67
N THR A 99 -7.44 -2.23 13.67
CA THR A 99 -7.06 -1.87 12.31
C THR A 99 -8.08 -0.92 11.67
N PHE A 100 -9.37 -1.11 11.90
CA PHE A 100 -10.44 -0.28 11.36
C PHE A 100 -10.71 1.00 12.18
N GLN A 101 -9.71 1.47 12.92
CA GLN A 101 -9.73 2.76 13.58
C GLN A 101 -8.72 3.69 12.91
N VAL A 102 -9.12 4.95 12.68
CA VAL A 102 -8.22 5.97 12.15
C VAL A 102 -7.21 6.37 13.21
N VAL A 103 -5.94 6.28 12.86
CA VAL A 103 -4.84 6.67 13.75
C VAL A 103 -4.29 8.04 13.37
N TRP A 104 -4.13 8.30 12.06
CA TRP A 104 -3.46 9.49 11.56
C TRP A 104 -4.14 10.08 10.33
N GLU A 105 -4.32 11.40 10.32
CA GLU A 105 -4.61 12.14 9.10
C GLU A 105 -3.31 12.34 8.30
N THR A 106 -3.36 12.09 7.00
CA THR A 106 -2.22 12.26 6.09
C THR A 106 -2.57 13.27 5.00
N PRO A 107 -1.66 14.18 4.65
CA PRO A 107 -1.91 15.10 3.55
C PRO A 107 -2.03 14.31 2.22
N SER A 108 -3.00 14.68 1.40
CA SER A 108 -3.03 14.23 0.02
C SER A 108 -1.87 14.88 -0.76
N ARG A 109 -1.32 14.13 -1.73
CA ARG A 109 -0.22 14.64 -2.56
C ARG A 109 -0.70 15.52 -3.71
N PHE A 110 -1.94 15.35 -4.16
CA PHE A 110 -2.40 15.88 -5.45
C PHE A 110 -3.77 16.58 -5.39
N THR A 111 -4.53 16.41 -4.32
CA THR A 111 -5.88 16.94 -4.20
C THR A 111 -6.13 17.37 -2.76
N ASP A 112 -7.21 18.12 -2.53
CA ASP A 112 -7.69 18.47 -1.18
C ASP A 112 -8.38 17.28 -0.50
N TYR A 113 -8.39 16.12 -1.14
CA TYR A 113 -8.97 14.89 -0.60
C TYR A 113 -8.15 14.38 0.58
N LYS A 114 -8.77 14.30 1.74
CA LYS A 114 -8.15 13.83 2.96
C LYS A 114 -7.96 12.31 2.91
N ARG A 115 -6.78 11.89 3.24
CA ARG A 115 -6.46 10.47 3.44
C ARG A 115 -6.02 10.26 4.88
N TYR A 116 -6.32 9.07 5.37
CA TYR A 116 -5.96 8.69 6.72
C TYR A 116 -5.17 7.39 6.69
N TYR A 117 -4.52 7.07 7.79
CA TYR A 117 -3.72 5.85 7.93
C TYR A 117 -4.00 5.18 9.26
N SER A 118 -4.03 3.88 9.25
CA SER A 118 -4.16 3.04 10.42
C SER A 118 -3.01 2.03 10.48
N LEU A 119 -3.20 0.87 11.09
CA LEU A 119 -2.20 -0.20 11.20
C LEU A 119 -1.92 -0.85 9.83
N HIS A 120 -1.01 -0.27 9.06
CA HIS A 120 -0.66 -0.63 7.68
C HIS A 120 -1.80 -0.54 6.64
N TRP A 121 -2.94 0.02 7.00
CA TRP A 121 -4.04 0.30 6.07
C TRP A 121 -4.15 1.80 5.80
N TRP A 122 -4.36 2.15 4.56
CA TRP A 122 -4.83 3.46 4.16
C TRP A 122 -6.33 3.56 4.39
N VAL A 123 -6.81 4.75 4.65
CA VAL A 123 -8.25 5.00 4.80
C VAL A 123 -8.65 6.03 3.78
N SER A 124 -9.55 5.64 2.88
CA SER A 124 -9.99 6.47 1.77
C SER A 124 -11.28 7.22 2.08
N LYS A 125 -12.14 6.67 2.91
CA LYS A 125 -13.36 7.32 3.39
C LYS A 125 -13.52 7.02 4.87
N TYR A 126 -13.92 8.04 5.63
CA TYR A 126 -14.17 7.89 7.07
C TYR A 126 -15.16 8.95 7.52
N ASP A 127 -16.44 8.65 7.37
CA ASP A 127 -17.56 9.48 7.78
C ASP A 127 -18.66 8.64 8.44
N GLU A 128 -19.80 9.24 8.74
CA GLU A 128 -20.92 8.57 9.39
C GLU A 128 -21.63 7.56 8.46
N GLU A 129 -21.48 7.74 7.14
CA GLU A 129 -22.18 6.92 6.15
C GLU A 129 -21.36 5.72 5.68
N SER A 130 -20.02 5.85 5.70
CA SER A 130 -19.15 4.82 5.15
C SER A 130 -17.71 4.94 5.67
N LYS A 131 -17.08 3.78 5.86
CA LYS A 131 -15.68 3.67 6.24
C LYS A 131 -14.97 2.70 5.30
N ILE A 132 -14.20 3.26 4.37
CA ILE A 132 -13.47 2.47 3.37
C ILE A 132 -11.99 2.50 3.67
N PHE A 133 -11.47 1.33 4.04
CA PHE A 133 -10.05 1.07 4.23
C PHE A 133 -9.48 0.42 2.98
N ASN A 134 -8.19 0.62 2.72
CA ASN A 134 -7.57 0.02 1.54
C ASN A 134 -6.08 -0.24 1.70
N THR A 135 -5.60 -1.25 0.99
CA THR A 135 -4.20 -1.32 0.61
C THR A 135 -3.96 -0.36 -0.55
N SER A 136 -2.77 0.23 -0.65
CA SER A 136 -2.40 1.10 -1.76
C SER A 136 -0.99 0.78 -2.19
N GLY A 137 -0.88 0.02 -3.25
CA GLY A 137 0.39 -0.35 -3.85
C GLY A 137 0.75 0.56 -5.01
N LYS A 138 2.04 0.59 -5.34
CA LYS A 138 2.56 1.30 -6.49
C LYS A 138 1.88 0.81 -7.78
N PHE A 139 1.73 1.69 -8.75
CA PHE A 139 1.07 1.42 -10.04
C PHE A 139 -0.43 1.10 -9.96
N GLY A 140 -1.11 1.53 -8.91
CA GLY A 140 -2.56 1.39 -8.81
C GLY A 140 -3.03 0.01 -8.38
N GLN A 141 -2.27 -0.65 -7.52
CA GLN A 141 -2.68 -1.88 -6.85
C GLN A 141 -3.53 -1.51 -5.64
N TYR A 142 -4.78 -1.89 -5.60
CA TYR A 142 -5.70 -1.56 -4.52
C TYR A 142 -6.54 -2.76 -4.11
N THR A 143 -6.79 -2.88 -2.82
CA THR A 143 -7.88 -3.68 -2.26
C THR A 143 -8.64 -2.79 -1.29
N PHE A 144 -9.84 -2.37 -1.66
CA PHE A 144 -10.74 -1.58 -0.84
C PHE A 144 -11.63 -2.51 -0.03
N VAL A 145 -11.87 -2.15 1.22
CA VAL A 145 -12.69 -2.91 2.16
C VAL A 145 -13.67 -1.97 2.85
N ASP A 146 -14.94 -2.21 2.63
CA ASP A 146 -16.05 -1.67 3.42
C ASP A 146 -16.57 -2.79 4.33
N ARG A 147 -16.09 -2.80 5.56
CA ARG A 147 -16.37 -3.86 6.54
C ARG A 147 -17.84 -3.84 6.96
N GLU A 148 -18.42 -2.65 7.08
CA GLU A 148 -19.80 -2.50 7.56
C GLU A 148 -20.81 -3.12 6.58
N ASN A 149 -20.46 -3.17 5.30
CA ASN A 149 -21.31 -3.65 4.23
C ASN A 149 -20.83 -4.95 3.58
N ASP A 150 -19.77 -5.59 4.08
CA ASP A 150 -19.14 -6.81 3.51
C ASP A 150 -18.76 -6.64 2.03
N VAL A 151 -18.30 -5.45 1.65
CA VAL A 151 -17.87 -5.13 0.27
C VAL A 151 -16.35 -5.10 0.17
N VAL A 152 -15.82 -5.84 -0.79
CA VAL A 152 -14.39 -5.82 -1.15
C VAL A 152 -14.25 -5.59 -2.64
N VAL A 153 -13.46 -4.59 -3.01
CA VAL A 153 -13.13 -4.29 -4.41
C VAL A 153 -11.62 -4.32 -4.58
N THR A 154 -11.13 -5.20 -5.45
CA THR A 154 -9.71 -5.34 -5.73
C THR A 154 -9.39 -4.94 -7.16
N ARG A 155 -8.39 -4.09 -7.30
CA ARG A 155 -7.78 -3.72 -8.56
C ARG A 155 -6.32 -4.13 -8.58
N ILE A 156 -5.95 -4.97 -9.52
CA ILE A 156 -4.56 -5.33 -9.79
C ILE A 156 -4.22 -4.88 -11.21
N SER A 157 -3.13 -4.18 -11.33
CA SER A 157 -2.62 -3.69 -12.60
C SER A 157 -1.36 -4.45 -12.96
N LYS A 158 -1.24 -4.80 -14.23
CA LYS A 158 -0.03 -5.42 -14.76
C LYS A 158 1.03 -4.34 -14.95
N TYR A 159 2.23 -4.58 -14.48
CA TYR A 159 3.40 -3.74 -14.73
C TYR A 159 4.57 -4.58 -15.23
N SER A 160 5.46 -3.99 -16.02
CA SER A 160 6.72 -4.64 -16.40
C SER A 160 7.75 -4.48 -15.29
N GLU A 161 8.59 -5.49 -15.09
CA GLU A 161 9.77 -5.33 -14.25
C GLU A 161 10.55 -4.09 -14.73
N GLN A 162 10.83 -3.18 -13.81
CA GLN A 162 11.64 -2.00 -14.14
C GLN A 162 13.03 -2.51 -14.54
N ASP A 163 13.39 -2.29 -15.79
CA ASP A 163 14.78 -2.50 -16.20
C ASP A 163 15.70 -1.64 -15.32
N ASN A 164 16.75 -2.24 -14.77
CA ASN A 164 17.70 -1.59 -13.85
C ASN A 164 18.34 -0.30 -14.42
N GLY A 165 18.14 0.01 -15.70
CA GLY A 165 18.48 1.27 -16.33
C GLY A 165 17.84 2.51 -15.70
N SER A 166 16.71 2.36 -15.01
CA SER A 166 16.03 3.48 -14.32
C SER A 166 16.80 3.96 -13.08
N THR A 167 17.61 3.11 -12.48
CA THR A 167 18.49 3.47 -11.35
C THR A 167 19.57 4.47 -11.73
N GLN A 168 19.99 4.53 -12.97
CA GLN A 168 20.99 5.51 -13.43
C GLN A 168 20.42 6.94 -13.55
N LYS A 169 19.17 7.09 -13.93
CA LYS A 169 18.52 8.43 -14.02
C LYS A 169 18.22 9.01 -12.62
N TRP A 170 17.98 8.17 -11.63
CA TRP A 170 17.91 8.58 -10.23
C TRP A 170 19.26 8.94 -9.60
N GLY A 171 20.37 8.68 -10.28
CA GLY A 171 21.73 9.03 -9.82
C GLY A 171 21.87 10.51 -9.50
N ILE A 172 21.35 11.40 -10.35
CA ILE A 172 21.37 12.86 -10.11
C ILE A 172 20.56 13.21 -8.86
N MET A 173 19.39 12.61 -8.67
CA MET A 173 18.56 12.85 -7.49
C MET A 173 19.23 12.34 -6.20
N LYS A 174 19.99 11.26 -6.28
CA LYS A 174 20.79 10.75 -5.17
C LYS A 174 21.91 11.72 -4.80
N TYR A 175 22.58 12.34 -5.79
CA TYR A 175 23.59 13.37 -5.57
C TYR A 175 22.98 14.65 -4.99
N LEU A 176 21.85 15.10 -5.50
CA LEU A 176 21.16 16.29 -4.98
C LEU A 176 20.71 16.08 -3.54
N ARG A 177 20.24 14.88 -3.19
CA ARG A 177 19.89 14.54 -1.81
C ARG A 177 21.13 14.48 -0.91
N TRP A 178 22.24 13.93 -1.40
CA TRP A 178 23.50 13.93 -0.70
C TRP A 178 24.08 15.34 -0.50
N ALA A 179 23.86 16.25 -1.43
CA ALA A 179 24.23 17.65 -1.34
C ALA A 179 23.33 18.49 -0.41
N GLY A 180 22.42 17.88 0.35
CA GLY A 180 21.59 18.56 1.34
C GLY A 180 20.36 19.28 0.79
N ILE A 181 19.97 19.01 -0.46
CA ILE A 181 18.75 19.57 -1.04
C ILE A 181 17.58 18.65 -0.66
N ASP A 182 17.08 18.81 0.56
CA ASP A 182 15.99 18.00 1.11
C ASP A 182 14.68 18.07 0.30
N ASN A 183 14.51 19.13 -0.49
CA ASN A 183 13.37 19.34 -1.37
C ASN A 183 13.59 18.95 -2.83
N ALA A 184 14.74 18.36 -3.18
CA ALA A 184 15.05 18.05 -4.59
C ALA A 184 14.04 17.10 -5.23
N ILE A 185 13.50 16.16 -4.45
CA ILE A 185 12.44 15.23 -4.92
C ILE A 185 11.14 15.98 -5.15
N ALA A 186 10.77 16.89 -4.24
CA ALA A 186 9.55 17.71 -4.38
C ALA A 186 9.67 18.67 -5.57
N ILE A 187 10.82 19.30 -5.74
CA ILE A 187 11.11 20.18 -6.88
C ILE A 187 11.11 19.39 -8.19
N GLY A 188 11.75 18.23 -8.23
CA GLY A 188 11.75 17.36 -9.41
C GLY A 188 10.34 16.93 -9.81
N ARG A 189 9.50 16.55 -8.86
CA ARG A 189 8.09 16.21 -9.10
C ARG A 189 7.27 17.41 -9.56
N MET A 190 7.49 18.58 -8.99
CA MET A 190 6.83 19.81 -9.40
C MET A 190 7.22 20.20 -10.84
N LEU A 191 8.48 20.04 -11.22
CA LEU A 191 8.97 20.32 -12.56
C LEU A 191 8.43 19.33 -13.60
N ILE A 192 8.25 18.07 -13.22
CA ILE A 192 7.60 17.04 -14.06
C ILE A 192 6.10 17.37 -14.21
N ALA A 193 5.45 17.67 -13.10
CA ALA A 193 4.01 18.01 -13.12
C ALA A 193 3.70 19.30 -13.89
N SER A 194 4.62 20.25 -13.94
CA SER A 194 4.50 21.49 -14.73
C SER A 194 4.86 21.33 -16.22
N GLY A 195 5.29 20.14 -16.65
CA GLY A 195 5.76 19.90 -18.02
C GLY A 195 7.09 20.59 -18.34
N THR A 196 7.79 21.16 -17.35
CA THR A 196 9.07 21.84 -17.54
C THR A 196 10.23 20.86 -17.75
N ILE A 197 10.07 19.65 -17.22
CA ILE A 197 10.98 18.52 -17.48
C ILE A 197 10.10 17.37 -17.95
N GLU A 198 10.34 16.90 -19.15
CA GLU A 198 9.79 15.61 -19.55
C GLU A 198 10.30 14.57 -18.55
N SER A 199 9.38 13.83 -17.94
CA SER A 199 9.79 12.67 -17.21
C SER A 199 10.53 11.82 -18.24
N GLY A 200 11.83 11.70 -18.09
CA GLY A 200 12.63 10.92 -19.01
C GLY A 200 12.40 9.43 -18.82
N SER A 201 11.17 9.06 -18.71
CA SER A 201 10.65 7.73 -18.71
C SER A 201 10.52 7.23 -20.13
N ASP A 202 11.65 6.95 -20.78
CA ASP A 202 11.72 5.79 -21.66
C ASP A 202 11.58 4.49 -20.84
N VAL A 203 11.41 4.57 -19.54
CA VAL A 203 10.72 3.55 -18.78
C VAL A 203 9.31 3.61 -19.33
N ILE A 204 8.99 2.69 -20.20
CA ILE A 204 7.64 2.29 -20.47
C ILE A 204 7.08 1.95 -19.09
N THR A 205 6.65 3.00 -18.41
CA THR A 205 5.81 2.80 -17.25
C THR A 205 4.64 2.08 -17.83
N PRO A 206 4.42 0.91 -17.34
CA PRO A 206 3.34 0.18 -17.85
C PRO A 206 2.13 1.06 -17.65
N PHE A 207 1.30 1.08 -18.66
CA PHE A 207 -0.12 1.31 -18.67
C PHE A 207 -0.75 1.82 -17.37
N THR A 208 -0.24 1.35 -16.25
CA THR A 208 -0.67 1.54 -14.89
C THR A 208 -0.18 2.83 -14.24
N GLU A 209 0.93 3.41 -14.68
CA GLU A 209 1.32 4.74 -14.19
C GLU A 209 0.41 5.81 -14.77
N GLU A 210 -0.02 5.63 -16.02
CA GLU A 210 -0.97 6.54 -16.64
C GLU A 210 -2.38 6.37 -16.06
N GLU A 211 -2.80 5.13 -15.73
CA GLU A 211 -4.16 4.85 -15.27
C GLU A 211 -4.30 4.77 -13.74
N GLY A 212 -3.29 4.31 -13.03
CA GLY A 212 -3.39 3.97 -11.60
C GLY A 212 -2.71 4.93 -10.64
N GLU A 213 -1.79 5.74 -11.12
CA GLU A 213 -1.06 6.74 -10.34
C GLU A 213 -0.95 8.08 -11.07
N SER A 214 -1.65 8.26 -12.20
CA SER A 214 -1.70 9.53 -12.92
C SER A 214 -2.42 10.60 -12.11
N TYR A 215 -2.13 11.86 -12.39
CA TYR A 215 -2.87 12.97 -11.81
C TYR A 215 -4.37 12.88 -12.08
N GLU A 216 -4.77 12.43 -13.27
CA GLU A 216 -6.17 12.22 -13.63
C GLU A 216 -6.85 11.14 -12.78
N PHE A 217 -6.15 10.05 -12.48
CA PHE A 217 -6.66 9.04 -11.56
C PHE A 217 -6.92 9.63 -10.17
N TYR A 218 -5.99 10.42 -9.65
CA TYR A 218 -6.17 11.05 -8.34
C TYR A 218 -7.30 12.09 -8.32
N LEU A 219 -7.56 12.78 -9.42
CA LEU A 219 -8.73 13.66 -9.52
C LEU A 219 -10.06 12.89 -9.49
N LYS A 220 -10.09 11.69 -10.04
CA LYS A 220 -11.27 10.82 -10.06
C LYS A 220 -11.38 9.91 -8.83
N TYR A 221 -10.36 9.89 -7.99
CA TYR A 221 -10.31 9.00 -6.83
C TYR A 221 -11.51 9.16 -5.88
N PRO A 222 -11.99 10.37 -5.56
CA PRO A 222 -13.20 10.54 -4.74
C PRO A 222 -14.43 9.87 -5.36
N GLU A 223 -14.65 10.01 -6.67
CA GLU A 223 -15.78 9.40 -7.38
C GLU A 223 -15.71 7.86 -7.35
N ILE A 224 -14.50 7.29 -7.43
CA ILE A 224 -14.28 5.85 -7.30
C ILE A 224 -14.66 5.39 -5.88
N ILE A 225 -14.26 6.12 -4.86
CA ILE A 225 -14.57 5.80 -3.47
C ILE A 225 -16.06 5.90 -3.19
N ASP A 226 -16.73 6.94 -3.70
CA ASP A 226 -18.18 7.08 -3.58
C ASP A 226 -18.93 5.95 -4.30
N SER A 227 -18.45 5.55 -5.50
CA SER A 227 -19.00 4.40 -6.21
C SER A 227 -18.86 3.09 -5.44
N ILE A 228 -17.76 2.88 -4.72
CA ILE A 228 -17.57 1.70 -3.85
C ILE A 228 -18.55 1.76 -2.68
N ALA A 229 -18.71 2.92 -2.05
CA ALA A 229 -19.68 3.12 -0.97
C ALA A 229 -21.14 2.87 -1.43
N ASP A 230 -21.46 3.21 -2.68
CA ASP A 230 -22.79 2.98 -3.25
C ASP A 230 -23.08 1.51 -3.55
N LEU A 231 -22.07 0.68 -3.81
CA LEU A 231 -22.27 -0.79 -3.97
C LEU A 231 -22.89 -1.44 -2.74
N SER A 232 -22.68 -0.89 -1.58
CA SER A 232 -23.21 -1.40 -0.33
C SER A 232 -24.71 -1.09 -0.12
N ARG A 233 -25.27 -0.18 -0.93
CA ARG A 233 -26.65 0.30 -0.81
C ARG A 233 -27.62 -0.39 -1.78
N THR A 234 -27.11 -1.27 -2.65
CA THR A 234 -27.90 -2.06 -3.62
C THR A 234 -28.10 -3.47 -3.15
#